data_2922e740cbc601609d4e434bf9816715
#
_entry.id   2922e740cbc601609d4e434bf9816715
#
_cell.length_a   1.000
_cell.length_b   1.000
_cell.length_c   1.000
_cell.angle_alpha   90.00
_cell.angle_beta   90.00
_cell.angle_gamma   90.00
#
_symmetry.space_group_name_H-M   'P 1'
#
loop_
_entity.id
_entity.type
_entity.pdbx_description
1 polymer ?
#
loop_
_entity_poly.entity_id
_entity_poly.type
_entity_poly.pdbx_seq_one_letter_code
_entity_poly.pdbx_strand_id
1 'polypeptide(L)'
;MQSILKNQTKLIDVRAPIEFKEGALPYSINLPILFDDEREIIGKTYKNNGNEHAINAGHSIVNGEKKEKRVNQWLALIQKNPRAQLYCARGGLRSEIAQSWLKEVGCDIKRVTGGFKTLRNTCLSILNDASNDDKKWIIISGRTGSAK
;
A
#
# COMPACT_ATOMS: atom_id res chain seq x y z
N MET A 1 6.38 -0.86 13.08
CA MET A 1 5.79 0.26 12.30
C MET A 1 6.71 1.46 12.25
N GLN A 2 7.07 2.05 13.38
CA GLN A 2 7.98 3.20 13.41
C GLN A 2 9.32 2.95 12.69
N SER A 3 9.86 1.72 12.77
CA SER A 3 11.10 1.35 12.06
C SER A 3 10.98 1.42 10.54
N ILE A 4 9.80 1.12 9.98
CA ILE A 4 9.55 1.25 8.53
C ILE A 4 9.69 2.71 8.10
N LEU A 5 9.12 3.63 8.88
CA LEU A 5 9.17 5.07 8.60
C LEU A 5 10.58 5.63 8.82
N LYS A 6 11.23 5.29 9.94
CA LYS A 6 12.59 5.73 10.27
C LYS A 6 13.64 5.27 9.26
N ASN A 7 13.52 4.02 8.79
CA ASN A 7 14.49 3.42 7.87
C ASN A 7 14.18 3.74 6.39
N GLN A 8 13.20 4.59 6.12
CA GLN A 8 12.78 4.94 4.75
C GLN A 8 12.54 3.70 3.89
N THR A 9 11.97 2.65 4.50
CA THR A 9 11.73 1.38 3.83
C THR A 9 10.86 1.59 2.61
N LYS A 10 11.31 1.10 1.44
CA LYS A 10 10.51 1.18 0.22
C LYS A 10 9.25 0.33 0.39
N LEU A 11 8.11 0.90 0.02
CA LEU A 11 6.81 0.27 0.19
C LEU A 11 6.13 0.07 -1.16
N ILE A 12 5.56 -1.12 -1.36
CA ILE A 12 4.71 -1.44 -2.51
C ILE A 12 3.26 -1.31 -2.06
N ASP A 13 2.59 -0.29 -2.57
CA ASP A 13 1.16 -0.10 -2.33
C ASP A 13 0.35 -0.81 -3.41
N VAL A 14 -0.31 -1.90 -3.04
CA VAL A 14 -1.16 -2.67 -3.96
C VAL A 14 -2.62 -2.23 -3.96
N ARG A 15 -2.94 -1.08 -3.36
CA ARG A 15 -4.27 -0.47 -3.46
C ARG A 15 -4.49 0.06 -4.87
N ALA A 16 -5.75 0.27 -5.21
CA ALA A 16 -6.12 0.90 -6.47
C ALA A 16 -5.55 2.34 -6.58
N PRO A 17 -5.29 2.84 -7.81
CA PRO A 17 -4.71 4.17 -8.02
C PRO A 17 -5.48 5.30 -7.33
N ILE A 18 -6.81 5.25 -7.33
CA ILE A 18 -7.64 6.24 -6.65
C ILE A 18 -7.38 6.28 -5.13
N GLU A 19 -7.22 5.13 -4.48
CA GLU A 19 -6.91 5.04 -3.05
C GLU A 19 -5.50 5.60 -2.74
N PHE A 20 -4.55 5.39 -3.65
CA PHE A 20 -3.20 5.93 -3.52
C PHE A 20 -3.19 7.46 -3.68
N LYS A 21 -3.97 7.99 -4.62
CA LYS A 21 -4.12 9.43 -4.87
C LYS A 21 -4.77 10.16 -3.69
N GLU A 22 -5.71 9.53 -2.99
CA GLU A 22 -6.33 10.08 -1.78
C GLU A 22 -5.34 10.22 -0.61
N GLY A 23 -4.28 9.43 -0.61
CA GLY A 23 -3.20 9.52 0.37
C GLY A 23 -2.30 8.29 0.35
N ALA A 24 -1.00 8.53 0.41
CA ALA A 24 0.02 7.50 0.41
C ALA A 24 1.08 7.76 1.47
N LEU A 25 1.85 6.72 1.82
CA LEU A 25 3.00 6.85 2.71
C LEU A 25 4.21 7.37 1.93
N PRO A 26 5.13 8.12 2.57
CA PRO A 26 6.43 8.41 1.99
C PRO A 26 7.14 7.12 1.56
N TYR A 27 7.91 7.20 0.48
CA TYR A 27 8.65 6.06 -0.10
C TYR A 27 7.79 4.91 -0.63
N SER A 28 6.47 5.12 -0.76
CA SER A 28 5.55 4.18 -1.40
C SER A 28 5.53 4.34 -2.92
N ILE A 29 5.43 3.22 -3.61
CA ILE A 29 5.16 3.18 -5.05
C ILE A 29 3.86 2.41 -5.25
N ASN A 30 2.93 2.99 -5.99
CA ASN A 30 1.67 2.32 -6.31
C ASN A 30 1.88 1.33 -7.46
N LEU A 31 1.73 0.08 -7.15
CA LEU A 31 1.72 -1.04 -8.09
C LEU A 31 0.47 -1.88 -7.79
N PRO A 32 -0.70 -1.47 -8.28
CA PRO A 32 -1.98 -1.98 -7.84
C PRO A 32 -2.20 -3.44 -8.24
N ILE A 33 -2.80 -4.22 -7.34
CA ILE A 33 -3.32 -5.55 -7.68
C ILE A 33 -4.61 -5.45 -8.49
N LEU A 34 -5.39 -4.38 -8.28
CA LEU A 34 -6.61 -4.02 -8.99
C LEU A 34 -6.53 -2.57 -9.41
N PHE A 35 -6.83 -2.27 -10.66
CA PHE A 35 -7.09 -0.91 -11.11
C PHE A 35 -8.47 -0.43 -10.67
N ASP A 36 -8.80 0.83 -10.88
CA ASP A 36 -9.99 1.47 -10.31
C ASP A 36 -11.28 0.83 -10.81
N ASP A 37 -11.37 0.53 -12.10
CA ASP A 37 -12.49 -0.17 -12.75
C ASP A 37 -12.66 -1.61 -12.23
N GLU A 38 -11.55 -2.34 -12.14
CA GLU A 38 -11.55 -3.71 -11.61
C GLU A 38 -11.96 -3.73 -10.14
N ARG A 39 -11.46 -2.77 -9.34
CA ARG A 39 -11.84 -2.61 -7.93
C ARG A 39 -13.33 -2.31 -7.77
N GLU A 40 -13.89 -1.48 -8.66
CA GLU A 40 -15.32 -1.15 -8.64
C GLU A 40 -16.18 -2.39 -8.89
N ILE A 41 -15.84 -3.18 -9.91
CA ILE A 41 -16.54 -4.44 -10.23
C ILE A 41 -16.50 -5.40 -9.04
N ILE A 42 -15.31 -5.62 -8.48
CA ILE A 42 -15.12 -6.53 -7.33
C ILE A 42 -15.85 -6.01 -6.09
N GLY A 43 -15.86 -4.70 -5.86
CA GLY A 43 -16.58 -4.07 -4.76
C GLY A 43 -18.10 -4.25 -4.86
N LYS A 44 -18.66 -4.13 -6.06
CA LYS A 44 -20.08 -4.42 -6.34
C LYS A 44 -20.39 -5.90 -6.13
N THR A 45 -19.53 -6.79 -6.63
CA THR A 45 -19.68 -8.24 -6.44
C THR A 45 -19.65 -8.62 -4.95
N TYR A 46 -18.72 -8.04 -4.20
CA TYR A 46 -18.63 -8.25 -2.75
C TYR A 46 -19.92 -7.84 -2.02
N LYS A 47 -20.44 -6.67 -2.37
CA LYS A 47 -21.68 -6.14 -1.74
C LYS A 47 -22.90 -6.99 -2.05
N ASN A 48 -23.00 -7.50 -3.27
CA ASN A 48 -24.18 -8.22 -3.74
C ASN A 48 -24.13 -9.73 -3.47
N ASN A 49 -22.95 -10.35 -3.58
CA ASN A 49 -22.78 -11.80 -3.62
C ASN A 49 -21.82 -12.33 -2.53
N GLY A 50 -21.22 -11.44 -1.73
CA GLY A 50 -20.32 -11.81 -0.64
C GLY A 50 -18.87 -12.05 -1.05
N ASN A 51 -18.09 -12.50 -0.05
CA ASN A 51 -16.62 -12.52 -0.16
C ASN A 51 -16.10 -13.54 -1.19
N GLU A 52 -16.67 -14.74 -1.20
CA GLU A 52 -16.21 -15.83 -2.09
C GLU A 52 -16.38 -15.46 -3.58
N HIS A 53 -17.53 -14.92 -3.95
CA HIS A 53 -17.79 -14.46 -5.32
C HIS A 53 -16.85 -13.32 -5.72
N ALA A 54 -16.55 -12.41 -4.79
CA ALA A 54 -15.61 -11.31 -5.05
C ALA A 54 -14.17 -11.83 -5.27
N ILE A 55 -13.73 -12.85 -4.54
CA ILE A 55 -12.43 -13.49 -4.74
C ILE A 55 -12.37 -14.14 -6.12
N ASN A 56 -13.38 -14.95 -6.46
CA ASN A 56 -13.45 -15.63 -7.75
C ASN A 56 -13.50 -14.65 -8.92
N ALA A 57 -14.28 -13.58 -8.81
CA ALA A 57 -14.30 -12.48 -9.78
C ALA A 57 -12.92 -11.82 -9.92
N GLY A 58 -12.23 -11.58 -8.78
CA GLY A 58 -10.89 -11.02 -8.79
C GLY A 58 -9.89 -11.89 -9.56
N HIS A 59 -9.89 -13.18 -9.30
CA HIS A 59 -9.04 -14.13 -10.03
C HIS A 59 -9.41 -14.25 -11.52
N SER A 60 -10.68 -14.11 -11.87
CA SER A 60 -11.13 -14.11 -13.26
C SER A 60 -10.72 -12.86 -14.02
N ILE A 61 -10.77 -11.69 -13.37
CA ILE A 61 -10.40 -10.41 -13.98
C ILE A 61 -8.88 -10.28 -14.11
N VAL A 62 -8.14 -10.73 -13.07
CA VAL A 62 -6.68 -10.62 -13.02
C VAL A 62 -6.06 -11.99 -13.15
N ASN A 63 -5.99 -12.48 -14.37
CA ASN A 63 -5.37 -13.75 -14.74
C ASN A 63 -4.37 -13.58 -15.89
N GLY A 64 -3.71 -14.67 -16.28
CA GLY A 64 -2.80 -14.74 -17.43
C GLY A 64 -1.83 -13.56 -17.48
N GLU A 65 -1.73 -12.92 -18.65
CA GLU A 65 -0.81 -11.80 -18.88
C GLU A 65 -0.99 -10.63 -17.90
N LYS A 66 -2.22 -10.35 -17.45
CA LYS A 66 -2.47 -9.29 -16.49
C LYS A 66 -1.80 -9.60 -15.14
N LYS A 67 -1.93 -10.85 -14.66
CA LYS A 67 -1.27 -11.31 -13.43
C LYS A 67 0.24 -11.24 -13.59
N GLU A 68 0.77 -11.78 -14.67
CA GLU A 68 2.21 -11.81 -14.95
C GLU A 68 2.81 -10.40 -15.00
N LYS A 69 2.16 -9.48 -15.70
CA LYS A 69 2.60 -8.08 -15.78
C LYS A 69 2.71 -7.44 -14.39
N ARG A 70 1.73 -7.68 -13.51
CA ARG A 70 1.75 -7.13 -12.14
C ARG A 70 2.85 -7.75 -11.30
N VAL A 71 2.99 -9.06 -11.34
CA VAL A 71 4.06 -9.79 -10.64
C VAL A 71 5.44 -9.30 -11.09
N ASN A 72 5.66 -9.16 -12.41
CA ASN A 72 6.91 -8.66 -12.95
C ASN A 72 7.24 -7.23 -12.50
N GLN A 73 6.24 -6.34 -12.41
CA GLN A 73 6.44 -4.99 -11.89
C GLN A 73 6.85 -5.00 -10.42
N TRP A 74 6.24 -5.85 -9.60
CA TRP A 74 6.62 -6.01 -8.19
C TRP A 74 8.03 -6.58 -8.07
N LEU A 75 8.36 -7.62 -8.82
CA LEU A 75 9.70 -8.23 -8.83
C LEU A 75 10.79 -7.23 -9.21
N ALA A 76 10.58 -6.44 -10.25
CA ALA A 76 11.53 -5.42 -10.68
C ALA A 76 11.82 -4.37 -9.59
N LEU A 77 10.80 -4.01 -8.78
CA LEU A 77 10.98 -3.12 -7.65
C LEU A 77 11.70 -3.79 -6.49
N ILE A 78 11.34 -5.04 -6.17
CA ILE A 78 11.92 -5.82 -5.07
C ILE A 78 13.41 -6.09 -5.34
N GLN A 79 13.79 -6.43 -6.57
CA GLN A 79 15.18 -6.65 -6.96
C GLN A 79 16.06 -5.42 -6.69
N LYS A 80 15.52 -4.21 -6.93
CA LYS A 80 16.21 -2.95 -6.63
C LYS A 80 16.15 -2.58 -5.14
N ASN A 81 15.20 -3.14 -4.40
CA ASN A 81 14.94 -2.82 -3.00
C ASN A 81 14.64 -4.10 -2.20
N PRO A 82 15.64 -4.93 -1.86
CA PRO A 82 15.43 -6.25 -1.23
C PRO A 82 14.72 -6.20 0.12
N ARG A 83 14.70 -5.03 0.78
CA ARG A 83 13.99 -4.81 2.05
C ARG A 83 12.60 -4.21 1.87
N ALA A 84 12.11 -4.09 0.64
CA ALA A 84 10.78 -3.58 0.38
C ALA A 84 9.71 -4.39 1.13
N GLN A 85 8.62 -3.74 1.47
CA GLN A 85 7.47 -4.37 2.08
C GLN A 85 6.20 -4.01 1.30
N LEU A 86 5.23 -4.91 1.34
CA LEU A 86 4.01 -4.82 0.59
C LEU A 86 2.83 -4.49 1.52
N TYR A 87 1.94 -3.62 1.11
CA TYR A 87 0.74 -3.32 1.88
C TYR A 87 -0.49 -3.05 1.00
N CYS A 88 -1.66 -3.27 1.58
CA CYS A 88 -2.94 -2.79 1.06
C CYS A 88 -3.64 -1.92 2.11
N ALA A 89 -4.93 -1.62 1.96
CA ALA A 89 -5.64 -0.72 2.86
C ALA A 89 -5.61 -1.16 4.34
N ARG A 90 -5.86 -2.45 4.60
CA ARG A 90 -5.97 -3.01 5.97
C ARG A 90 -5.06 -4.23 6.20
N GLY A 91 -4.11 -4.51 5.31
CA GLY A 91 -3.22 -5.66 5.42
C GLY A 91 -3.91 -7.03 5.22
N GLY A 92 -5.09 -7.05 4.59
CA GLY A 92 -5.86 -8.26 4.33
C GLY A 92 -5.68 -8.80 2.90
N LEU A 93 -6.74 -9.37 2.37
CA LEU A 93 -6.79 -10.23 1.18
C LEU A 93 -6.00 -9.74 -0.03
N ARG A 94 -6.10 -8.45 -0.41
CA ARG A 94 -5.35 -7.91 -1.57
C ARG A 94 -3.84 -8.08 -1.42
N SER A 95 -3.31 -7.80 -0.23
CA SER A 95 -1.88 -7.99 0.04
C SER A 95 -1.51 -9.46 0.27
N GLU A 96 -2.44 -10.30 0.69
CA GLU A 96 -2.26 -11.74 0.81
C GLU A 96 -2.13 -12.40 -0.56
N ILE A 97 -3.04 -12.09 -1.47
CA ILE A 97 -3.01 -12.58 -2.85
C ILE A 97 -1.73 -12.12 -3.56
N ALA A 98 -1.37 -10.83 -3.44
CA ALA A 98 -0.13 -10.32 -4.04
C ALA A 98 1.12 -11.03 -3.50
N GLN A 99 1.18 -11.29 -2.20
CA GLN A 99 2.27 -12.06 -1.58
C GLN A 99 2.29 -13.51 -2.09
N SER A 100 1.11 -14.16 -2.22
CA SER A 100 1.00 -15.52 -2.75
C SER A 100 1.54 -15.60 -4.17
N TRP A 101 1.15 -14.68 -5.05
CA TRP A 101 1.64 -14.63 -6.43
C TRP A 101 3.16 -14.41 -6.51
N LEU A 102 3.73 -13.60 -5.64
CA LEU A 102 5.18 -13.43 -5.55
C LEU A 102 5.86 -14.71 -5.06
N LYS A 103 5.25 -15.42 -4.10
CA LYS A 103 5.77 -16.68 -3.60
C LYS A 103 5.77 -17.79 -4.67
N GLU A 104 4.75 -17.83 -5.54
CA GLU A 104 4.68 -18.76 -6.67
C GLU A 104 5.89 -18.64 -7.61
N VAL A 105 6.49 -17.45 -7.71
CA VAL A 105 7.69 -17.20 -8.53
C VAL A 105 8.98 -17.13 -7.71
N GLY A 106 8.96 -17.69 -6.49
CA GLY A 106 10.14 -17.81 -5.64
C GLY A 106 10.55 -16.53 -4.88
N CYS A 107 9.69 -15.51 -4.84
CA CYS A 107 9.96 -14.27 -4.14
C CYS A 107 9.20 -14.20 -2.81
N ASP A 108 9.92 -14.22 -1.68
CA ASP A 108 9.32 -14.02 -0.36
C ASP A 108 9.42 -12.54 0.05
N ILE A 109 8.29 -11.91 0.28
CA ILE A 109 8.18 -10.50 0.68
C ILE A 109 7.38 -10.37 1.98
N LYS A 110 7.80 -9.47 2.86
CA LYS A 110 7.06 -9.15 4.07
C LYS A 110 5.87 -8.24 3.76
N ARG A 111 4.74 -8.52 4.39
CA ARG A 111 3.57 -7.64 4.38
C ARG A 111 3.56 -6.74 5.62
N VAL A 112 3.07 -5.52 5.44
CA VAL A 112 2.80 -4.62 6.58
C VAL A 112 1.49 -5.02 7.25
N THR A 113 1.57 -5.50 8.48
CA THR A 113 0.39 -5.85 9.30
C THR A 113 -0.51 -4.64 9.50
N GLY A 114 -1.81 -4.78 9.23
CA GLY A 114 -2.79 -3.70 9.31
C GLY A 114 -2.72 -2.66 8.18
N GLY A 115 -1.75 -2.78 7.27
CA GLY A 115 -1.64 -2.03 6.03
C GLY A 115 -1.58 -0.51 6.20
N PHE A 116 -2.12 0.22 5.22
CA PHE A 116 -2.15 1.69 5.19
C PHE A 116 -2.80 2.29 6.44
N LYS A 117 -3.92 1.71 6.90
CA LYS A 117 -4.62 2.21 8.09
C LYS A 117 -3.71 2.28 9.31
N THR A 118 -2.96 1.21 9.56
CA THR A 118 -2.06 1.16 10.72
C THR A 118 -0.86 2.08 10.55
N LEU A 119 -0.26 2.13 9.36
CA LEU A 119 0.84 3.05 9.05
C LEU A 119 0.41 4.50 9.23
N ARG A 120 -0.75 4.89 8.68
CA ARG A 120 -1.30 6.24 8.83
C ARG A 120 -1.56 6.60 10.30
N ASN A 121 -2.16 5.69 11.06
CA ASN A 121 -2.40 5.92 12.49
C ASN A 121 -1.09 6.06 13.27
N THR A 122 -0.06 5.29 12.93
CA THR A 122 1.28 5.45 13.53
C THR A 122 1.86 6.84 13.23
N CYS A 123 1.70 7.35 12.00
CA CYS A 123 2.14 8.71 11.66
C CYS A 123 1.37 9.77 12.47
N LEU A 124 0.05 9.61 12.60
CA LEU A 124 -0.78 10.52 13.39
C LEU A 124 -0.40 10.51 14.88
N SER A 125 -0.15 9.32 15.45
CA SER A 125 0.34 9.21 16.82
C SER A 125 1.67 9.95 17.01
N ILE A 126 2.64 9.71 16.11
CA ILE A 126 3.94 10.41 16.16
C ILE A 126 3.76 11.93 16.11
N LEU A 127 2.86 12.44 15.27
CA LEU A 127 2.58 13.88 15.16
C LEU A 127 1.91 14.42 16.42
N ASN A 128 0.96 13.69 17.00
CA ASN A 128 0.28 14.10 18.24
C ASN A 128 1.25 14.11 19.43
N ASP A 129 2.16 13.14 19.47
CA ASP A 129 3.16 13.02 20.54
C ASP A 129 4.33 14.01 20.38
N ALA A 130 4.47 14.61 19.19
CA ALA A 130 5.59 15.47 18.86
C ALA A 130 5.67 16.74 19.72
N SER A 131 4.52 17.24 20.23
CA SER A 131 4.49 18.39 21.17
C SER A 131 5.09 18.08 22.54
N ASN A 132 5.17 16.80 22.91
CA ASN A 132 5.72 16.33 24.18
C ASN A 132 7.17 15.84 24.04
N ASP A 133 7.79 16.03 22.88
CA ASP A 133 9.15 15.60 22.57
C ASP A 133 10.12 16.77 22.85
N ASP A 134 11.28 16.51 23.46
CA ASP A 134 12.34 17.49 23.73
C ASP A 134 13.05 18.01 22.47
N LYS A 135 12.51 17.71 21.28
CA LYS A 135 13.06 18.17 20.01
C LYS A 135 12.92 19.68 19.84
N LYS A 136 13.95 20.27 19.26
CA LYS A 136 13.94 21.68 18.89
C LYS A 136 12.94 21.93 17.74
N TRP A 137 11.98 22.80 18.00
CA TRP A 137 11.00 23.25 17.02
C TRP A 137 11.51 24.46 16.24
N ILE A 138 11.33 24.45 14.91
CA ILE A 138 11.57 25.59 14.03
C ILE A 138 10.21 25.98 13.45
N ILE A 139 9.76 27.18 13.79
CA ILE A 139 8.50 27.72 13.28
C ILE A 139 8.81 28.60 12.08
N ILE A 140 8.25 28.27 10.94
CA ILE A 140 8.33 29.07 9.71
C ILE A 140 7.00 29.82 9.56
N SER A 141 7.05 31.14 9.55
CA SER A 141 5.87 32.00 9.39
C SER A 141 6.04 32.95 8.21
N GLY A 142 4.93 33.48 7.70
CA GLY A 142 4.93 34.43 6.60
C GLY A 142 3.50 34.77 6.15
N ARG A 143 3.37 35.77 5.27
CA ARG A 143 2.07 36.13 4.71
C ARG A 143 1.47 34.99 3.88
N THR A 144 0.17 35.00 3.68
CA THR A 144 -0.50 34.07 2.76
C THR A 144 0.12 34.18 1.34
N GLY A 145 0.46 33.04 0.74
CA GLY A 145 1.11 32.99 -0.57
C GLY A 145 2.64 33.07 -0.55
N SER A 146 3.31 33.11 0.60
CA SER A 146 4.79 33.15 0.72
C SER A 146 5.45 31.78 0.65
N ALA A 147 4.78 30.75 0.19
CA ALA A 147 5.31 29.37 0.04
C ALA A 147 5.99 28.81 1.30
N LYS A 148 5.46 29.13 2.50
CA LYS A 148 5.95 28.62 3.78
C LYS A 148 5.49 27.19 4.06
#